data_8411d35c8107485530a56b5e3e948471
#
_entry.id   8411d35c8107485530a56b5e3e948471
#
_cell.length_a   1.000
_cell.length_b   1.000
_cell.length_c   1.000
_cell.angle_alpha   90.00
_cell.angle_beta   90.00
_cell.angle_gamma   90.00
#
_symmetry.space_group_name_H-M   'P 1'
#
loop_
_entity.id
_entity.type
_entity.pdbx_description
1 polymer ?
#
loop_
_entity_poly.entity_id
_entity_poly.type
_entity_poly.pdbx_seq_one_letter_code
_entity_poly.pdbx_strand_id
1 'polypeptide(L)'
;MKSYRIFVEKYPEFRVEAESLLRDLNANLNLSLDGLRLLNVYDLFGFSDELLEKSRYRVFGEVVTDAVTDSCDLGGNSFLAVECLPGQFDQRAASAVDCVRLIDPSADVKIKSSKLLIFPSKLPKETMERIRRYYINAVESREKDLRVLDDLESAPVKPVPVLDGFREMEDAELDAYCKKNGLAMNADDLREVVKYFRNEGRDPFETELRILDTYWSDHCRHTTFTTELENITVEESFVKDEIEGTLALYLKIRRELGREGKSICLMDLATIGARYLRSKGLLDDLEAVSYTHLRAHETR
;
A
#
# COMPACT_ATOMS: atom_id res chain seq x y z
N MET A 1 32.42 -13.64 8.27
CA MET A 1 31.41 -13.68 9.33
C MET A 1 30.45 -14.82 9.00
N LYS A 2 29.94 -15.54 10.00
CA LYS A 2 28.93 -16.57 9.78
C LYS A 2 27.60 -15.93 9.46
N SER A 3 26.82 -16.53 8.57
CA SER A 3 25.44 -16.17 8.29
C SER A 3 24.53 -17.28 8.82
N TYR A 4 23.40 -16.90 9.39
CA TYR A 4 22.44 -17.84 9.94
C TYR A 4 21.08 -17.56 9.33
N ARG A 5 20.27 -18.61 9.25
CA ARG A 5 18.83 -18.50 8.97
C ARG A 5 18.07 -19.18 10.08
N ILE A 6 17.09 -18.48 10.63
CA ILE A 6 16.18 -19.04 11.62
C ILE A 6 14.73 -18.94 11.12
N PHE A 7 13.96 -19.90 11.55
CA PHE A 7 12.55 -20.04 11.24
C PHE A 7 11.76 -19.95 12.54
N VAL A 8 10.75 -19.09 12.56
CA VAL A 8 9.91 -18.87 13.74
C VAL A 8 8.47 -19.18 13.37
N GLU A 9 7.93 -20.21 13.98
CA GLU A 9 6.55 -20.67 13.76
C GLU A 9 5.76 -20.64 15.06
N LYS A 10 4.54 -20.15 15.00
CA LYS A 10 3.62 -20.22 16.13
C LYS A 10 3.23 -21.67 16.44
N TYR A 11 3.18 -22.04 17.73
CA TYR A 11 2.57 -23.31 18.13
C TYR A 11 1.11 -23.39 17.68
N PRO A 12 0.54 -24.60 17.51
CA PRO A 12 -0.80 -24.78 16.93
C PRO A 12 -1.88 -23.90 17.54
N GLU A 13 -1.87 -23.71 18.85
CA GLU A 13 -2.85 -22.93 19.60
C GLU A 13 -2.76 -21.42 19.36
N PHE A 14 -1.66 -20.94 18.75
CA PHE A 14 -1.37 -19.53 18.51
C PHE A 14 -1.30 -19.14 17.03
N ARG A 15 -1.72 -20.02 16.11
CA ARG A 15 -1.64 -19.84 14.65
C ARG A 15 -2.72 -18.92 14.05
N VAL A 16 -3.19 -17.93 14.78
CA VAL A 16 -4.30 -17.04 14.36
C VAL A 16 -4.04 -16.39 13.01
N GLU A 17 -2.80 -15.91 12.76
CA GLU A 17 -2.43 -15.29 11.48
C GLU A 17 -2.50 -16.29 10.33
N ALA A 18 -1.96 -17.50 10.51
CA ALA A 18 -1.99 -18.55 9.49
C ALA A 18 -3.43 -19.01 9.17
N GLU A 19 -4.26 -19.18 10.19
CA GLU A 19 -5.67 -19.56 10.02
C GLU A 19 -6.49 -18.46 9.35
N SER A 20 -6.22 -17.19 9.69
CA SER A 20 -6.87 -16.05 9.04
C SER A 20 -6.50 -15.98 7.57
N LEU A 21 -5.20 -16.12 7.25
CA LEU A 21 -4.72 -16.12 5.88
C LEU A 21 -5.28 -17.32 5.09
N LEU A 22 -5.39 -18.50 5.71
CA LEU A 22 -5.99 -19.67 5.06
C LEU A 22 -7.46 -19.42 4.68
N ARG A 23 -8.24 -18.85 5.60
CA ARG A 23 -9.65 -18.47 5.32
C ARG A 23 -9.73 -17.44 4.20
N ASP A 24 -8.86 -16.46 4.22
CA ASP A 24 -8.78 -15.39 3.23
C ASP A 24 -8.45 -15.93 1.83
N LEU A 25 -7.43 -16.79 1.71
CA LEU A 25 -7.07 -17.45 0.45
C LEU A 25 -8.21 -18.33 -0.09
N ASN A 26 -8.87 -19.11 0.77
CA ASN A 26 -9.98 -19.95 0.36
C ASN A 26 -11.19 -19.12 -0.11
N ALA A 27 -11.53 -18.05 0.60
CA ALA A 27 -12.68 -17.21 0.27
C ALA A 27 -12.46 -16.39 -1.00
N ASN A 28 -11.33 -15.68 -1.10
CA ASN A 28 -11.10 -14.74 -2.21
C ASN A 28 -10.63 -15.42 -3.49
N LEU A 29 -9.94 -16.54 -3.38
CA LEU A 29 -9.49 -17.30 -4.54
C LEU A 29 -10.39 -18.49 -4.87
N ASN A 30 -11.49 -18.68 -4.14
CA ASN A 30 -12.38 -19.84 -4.28
C ASN A 30 -11.58 -21.15 -4.33
N LEU A 31 -10.74 -21.36 -3.30
CA LEU A 31 -9.91 -22.55 -3.12
C LEU A 31 -10.46 -23.41 -1.97
N SER A 32 -9.99 -24.64 -1.88
CA SER A 32 -10.28 -25.55 -0.78
C SER A 32 -8.96 -26.09 -0.21
N LEU A 33 -8.18 -25.20 0.40
CA LEU A 33 -6.91 -25.54 1.03
C LEU A 33 -7.19 -26.10 2.42
N ASP A 34 -6.60 -27.26 2.73
CA ASP A 34 -6.82 -27.96 4.00
C ASP A 34 -6.03 -27.39 5.18
N GLY A 35 -4.99 -26.58 4.91
CA GLY A 35 -4.16 -26.00 5.95
C GLY A 35 -3.08 -25.08 5.40
N LEU A 36 -2.48 -24.33 6.32
CA LEU A 36 -1.36 -23.43 6.04
C LEU A 36 -0.47 -23.33 7.27
N ARG A 37 0.84 -23.51 7.07
CA ARG A 37 1.83 -23.10 8.05
C ARG A 37 2.40 -21.76 7.61
N LEU A 38 2.51 -20.82 8.54
CA LEU A 38 3.08 -19.49 8.30
C LEU A 38 4.25 -19.27 9.25
N LEU A 39 5.43 -19.08 8.69
CA LEU A 39 6.65 -18.86 9.44
C LEU A 39 7.22 -17.48 9.15
N ASN A 40 7.77 -16.83 10.16
CA ASN A 40 8.70 -15.74 9.98
C ASN A 40 10.09 -16.31 9.79
N VAL A 41 10.79 -15.87 8.76
CA VAL A 41 12.15 -16.30 8.46
C VAL A 41 13.08 -15.11 8.62
N TYR A 42 14.18 -15.28 9.32
CA TYR A 42 15.18 -14.24 9.49
C TYR A 42 16.51 -14.73 8.97
N ASP A 43 17.11 -13.95 8.08
CA ASP A 43 18.50 -14.09 7.65
C ASP A 43 19.35 -13.13 8.47
N LEU A 44 20.33 -13.67 9.16
CA LEU A 44 21.11 -13.00 10.19
C LEU A 44 22.58 -12.93 9.77
N PHE A 45 23.15 -11.74 9.78
CA PHE A 45 24.53 -11.49 9.38
C PHE A 45 25.25 -10.71 10.49
N GLY A 46 26.52 -11.02 10.72
CA GLY A 46 27.31 -10.39 11.77
C GLY A 46 27.10 -10.95 13.18
N PHE A 47 26.31 -12.03 13.32
CA PHE A 47 26.07 -12.67 14.61
C PHE A 47 27.22 -13.60 15.02
N SER A 48 27.53 -13.60 16.31
CA SER A 48 28.27 -14.71 16.95
C SER A 48 27.26 -15.79 17.39
N ASP A 49 27.77 -17.02 17.61
CA ASP A 49 26.94 -18.12 18.14
C ASP A 49 26.29 -17.72 19.49
N GLU A 50 27.05 -17.02 20.35
CA GLU A 50 26.58 -16.55 21.65
C GLU A 50 25.48 -15.50 21.52
N LEU A 51 25.64 -14.51 20.64
CA LEU A 51 24.66 -13.46 20.40
C LEU A 51 23.37 -14.06 19.82
N LEU A 52 23.48 -15.01 18.88
CA LEU A 52 22.35 -15.72 18.32
C LEU A 52 21.54 -16.43 19.41
N GLU A 53 22.18 -17.20 20.27
CA GLU A 53 21.48 -17.92 21.35
C GLU A 53 20.83 -16.96 22.35
N LYS A 54 21.48 -15.85 22.71
CA LYS A 54 20.88 -14.82 23.57
C LYS A 54 19.66 -14.15 22.93
N SER A 55 19.67 -14.00 21.60
CA SER A 55 18.61 -13.31 20.86
C SER A 55 17.41 -14.19 20.50
N ARG A 56 17.61 -15.52 20.44
CA ARG A 56 16.65 -16.49 19.90
C ARG A 56 15.23 -16.32 20.45
N TYR A 57 15.08 -16.24 21.76
CA TYR A 57 13.79 -16.08 22.44
C TYR A 57 13.62 -14.74 23.16
N ARG A 58 14.49 -13.78 22.89
CA ARG A 58 14.36 -12.40 23.39
C ARG A 58 13.99 -11.41 22.30
N VAL A 59 14.32 -11.75 21.03
CA VAL A 59 14.12 -10.90 19.86
C VAL A 59 13.23 -11.57 18.83
N PHE A 60 13.54 -12.84 18.48
CA PHE A 60 12.94 -13.49 17.32
C PHE A 60 11.66 -14.27 17.65
N GLY A 61 11.51 -14.79 18.86
CA GLY A 61 10.34 -15.55 19.28
C GLY A 61 10.11 -15.50 20.78
N GLU A 62 8.97 -15.97 21.19
CA GLU A 62 8.54 -16.11 22.59
C GLU A 62 8.47 -17.59 22.97
N VAL A 63 9.06 -17.98 24.09
CA VAL A 63 9.14 -19.36 24.56
C VAL A 63 7.76 -20.05 24.64
N VAL A 64 6.72 -19.29 24.99
CA VAL A 64 5.37 -19.82 25.21
C VAL A 64 4.59 -20.02 23.91
N THR A 65 4.86 -19.19 22.91
CA THR A 65 4.02 -19.12 21.69
C THR A 65 4.73 -19.57 20.42
N ASP A 66 6.08 -19.62 20.43
CA ASP A 66 6.89 -19.79 19.22
C ASP A 66 7.88 -20.97 19.33
N ALA A 67 8.01 -21.68 18.23
CA ALA A 67 9.14 -22.57 17.96
C ALA A 67 10.16 -21.82 17.09
N VAL A 68 11.40 -21.68 17.57
CA VAL A 68 12.52 -21.07 16.84
C VAL A 68 13.50 -22.18 16.45
N THR A 69 13.68 -22.39 15.15
CA THR A 69 14.50 -23.50 14.60
C THR A 69 15.50 -22.98 13.57
N ASP A 70 16.61 -23.71 13.39
CA ASP A 70 17.64 -23.41 12.39
C ASP A 70 17.36 -24.02 11.02
N SER A 71 16.35 -24.87 10.93
CA SER A 71 15.93 -25.51 9.70
C SER A 71 14.42 -25.67 9.66
N CYS A 72 13.86 -25.72 8.47
CA CYS A 72 12.47 -25.98 8.23
C CYS A 72 12.32 -27.12 7.22
N ASP A 73 11.62 -28.19 7.64
CA ASP A 73 11.26 -29.26 6.72
C ASP A 73 10.08 -28.81 5.85
N LEU A 74 10.33 -28.74 4.56
CA LEU A 74 9.30 -28.43 3.56
C LEU A 74 8.50 -29.68 3.13
N GLY A 75 8.95 -30.88 3.50
CA GLY A 75 8.23 -32.15 3.27
C GLY A 75 7.89 -32.45 1.81
N GLY A 76 8.55 -31.81 0.83
CA GLY A 76 8.18 -31.90 -0.59
C GLY A 76 6.87 -31.18 -0.93
N ASN A 77 6.32 -30.42 0.00
CA ASN A 77 5.10 -29.65 -0.13
C ASN A 77 5.30 -28.40 -0.98
N SER A 78 4.19 -27.82 -1.44
CA SER A 78 4.25 -26.48 -2.06
C SER A 78 4.50 -25.43 -0.99
N PHE A 79 5.33 -24.45 -1.32
CA PHE A 79 5.62 -23.32 -0.45
C PHE A 79 5.77 -22.02 -1.25
N LEU A 80 5.65 -20.90 -0.55
CA LEU A 80 5.91 -19.56 -1.07
C LEU A 80 6.64 -18.76 -0.01
N ALA A 81 7.85 -18.31 -0.32
CA ALA A 81 8.57 -17.39 0.54
C ALA A 81 8.51 -15.98 -0.06
N VAL A 82 8.27 -14.97 0.77
CA VAL A 82 8.08 -13.57 0.34
C VAL A 82 8.92 -12.65 1.21
N GLU A 83 9.66 -11.76 0.58
CA GLU A 83 10.50 -10.74 1.22
C GLU A 83 10.18 -9.35 0.67
N CYS A 84 10.58 -8.30 1.39
CA CYS A 84 10.53 -6.94 0.89
C CYS A 84 11.41 -6.77 -0.35
N LEU A 85 10.98 -5.90 -1.27
CA LEU A 85 11.82 -5.48 -2.40
C LEU A 85 13.06 -4.73 -1.89
N PRO A 86 14.20 -4.82 -2.59
CA PRO A 86 15.35 -3.98 -2.31
C PRO A 86 14.96 -2.49 -2.29
N GLY A 87 15.36 -1.78 -1.23
CA GLY A 87 15.00 -0.37 -1.03
C GLY A 87 13.68 -0.15 -0.29
N GLN A 88 12.87 -1.17 -0.08
CA GLN A 88 11.70 -1.09 0.80
C GLN A 88 12.12 -1.25 2.27
N PHE A 89 11.43 -0.53 3.16
CA PHE A 89 11.70 -0.59 4.59
C PHE A 89 11.14 -1.87 5.20
N ASP A 90 12.03 -2.76 5.63
CA ASP A 90 11.68 -3.97 6.38
C ASP A 90 11.57 -3.63 7.88
N GLN A 91 10.37 -3.22 8.31
CA GLN A 91 10.09 -2.84 9.68
C GLN A 91 10.42 -3.96 10.69
N ARG A 92 10.14 -5.21 10.35
CA ARG A 92 10.40 -6.35 11.23
C ARG A 92 11.90 -6.56 11.43
N ALA A 93 12.67 -6.49 10.36
CA ALA A 93 14.11 -6.58 10.42
C ALA A 93 14.73 -5.40 11.19
N ALA A 94 14.29 -4.18 10.93
CA ALA A 94 14.75 -2.98 11.63
C ALA A 94 14.47 -3.07 13.14
N SER A 95 13.26 -3.43 13.54
CA SER A 95 12.92 -3.63 14.94
C SER A 95 13.73 -4.73 15.61
N ALA A 96 14.03 -5.82 14.87
CA ALA A 96 14.88 -6.90 15.39
C ALA A 96 16.32 -6.43 15.61
N VAL A 97 16.88 -5.61 14.70
CA VAL A 97 18.22 -5.00 14.88
C VAL A 97 18.24 -4.13 16.14
N ASP A 98 17.23 -3.29 16.36
CA ASP A 98 17.16 -2.44 17.54
C ASP A 98 17.06 -3.27 18.83
N CYS A 99 16.26 -4.34 18.84
CA CYS A 99 16.17 -5.25 19.97
C CYS A 99 17.52 -5.99 20.23
N VAL A 100 18.24 -6.39 19.19
CA VAL A 100 19.58 -6.99 19.34
C VAL A 100 20.56 -6.00 19.97
N ARG A 101 20.52 -4.72 19.58
CA ARG A 101 21.36 -3.65 20.16
C ARG A 101 21.03 -3.37 21.63
N LEU A 102 19.81 -3.67 22.10
CA LEU A 102 19.50 -3.63 23.54
C LEU A 102 20.18 -4.77 24.31
N ILE A 103 20.48 -5.89 23.66
CA ILE A 103 21.21 -7.02 24.27
C ILE A 103 22.73 -6.78 24.20
N ASP A 104 23.21 -6.29 23.07
CA ASP A 104 24.62 -5.94 22.85
C ASP A 104 24.71 -4.63 22.05
N PRO A 105 24.95 -3.49 22.73
CA PRO A 105 25.05 -2.19 22.06
C PRO A 105 26.20 -2.07 21.04
N SER A 106 27.19 -2.97 21.11
CA SER A 106 28.31 -2.99 20.17
C SER A 106 28.06 -3.84 18.94
N ALA A 107 26.93 -4.55 18.87
CA ALA A 107 26.62 -5.46 17.77
C ALA A 107 26.43 -4.70 16.45
N ASP A 108 27.29 -5.01 15.47
CA ASP A 108 27.13 -4.57 14.08
C ASP A 108 26.50 -5.71 13.27
N VAL A 109 25.18 -5.79 13.34
CA VAL A 109 24.40 -6.87 12.75
C VAL A 109 23.48 -6.34 11.64
N LYS A 110 23.29 -7.20 10.63
CA LYS A 110 22.24 -7.00 9.60
C LYS A 110 21.24 -8.12 9.70
N ILE A 111 19.98 -7.78 9.52
CA ILE A 111 18.85 -8.73 9.54
C ILE A 111 18.00 -8.47 8.31
N LYS A 112 17.57 -9.54 7.64
CA LYS A 112 16.52 -9.50 6.62
C LYS A 112 15.38 -10.38 7.10
N SER A 113 14.14 -9.92 6.93
CA SER A 113 12.97 -10.74 7.27
C SER A 113 12.21 -11.19 6.04
N SER A 114 11.48 -12.29 6.19
CA SER A 114 10.59 -12.79 5.15
C SER A 114 9.50 -13.67 5.78
N LYS A 115 8.42 -13.86 5.03
CA LYS A 115 7.33 -14.78 5.38
C LYS A 115 7.47 -16.05 4.55
N LEU A 116 7.26 -17.21 5.16
CA LEU A 116 7.23 -18.50 4.49
C LEU A 116 5.88 -19.16 4.71
N LEU A 117 5.16 -19.35 3.63
CA LEU A 117 3.90 -20.08 3.57
C LEU A 117 4.20 -21.51 3.13
N ILE A 118 3.74 -22.51 3.88
CA ILE A 118 3.88 -23.92 3.53
C ILE A 118 2.49 -24.56 3.54
N PHE A 119 2.14 -25.16 2.42
CA PHE A 119 0.87 -25.89 2.26
C PHE A 119 1.06 -27.37 2.62
N PRO A 120 0.06 -28.04 3.19
CA PRO A 120 0.20 -29.43 3.67
C PRO A 120 0.37 -30.46 2.56
N SER A 121 0.22 -30.03 1.29
CA SER A 121 0.32 -30.89 0.11
C SER A 121 0.95 -30.16 -1.07
N LYS A 122 1.26 -30.92 -2.12
CA LYS A 122 1.72 -30.35 -3.38
C LYS A 122 0.54 -29.80 -4.16
N LEU A 123 0.51 -28.49 -4.35
CA LEU A 123 -0.54 -27.80 -5.09
C LEU A 123 -0.24 -27.75 -6.59
N PRO A 124 -1.28 -27.70 -7.46
CA PRO A 124 -1.13 -27.46 -8.88
C PRO A 124 -0.40 -26.13 -9.15
N LYS A 125 0.36 -26.05 -10.25
CA LYS A 125 1.08 -24.83 -10.62
C LYS A 125 0.17 -23.61 -10.77
N GLU A 126 -1.00 -23.82 -11.37
CA GLU A 126 -2.00 -22.76 -11.56
C GLU A 126 -2.50 -22.21 -10.22
N THR A 127 -2.79 -23.07 -9.27
CA THR A 127 -3.19 -22.67 -7.91
C THR A 127 -2.08 -21.87 -7.21
N MET A 128 -0.84 -22.33 -7.29
CA MET A 128 0.30 -21.60 -6.73
C MET A 128 0.49 -20.24 -7.38
N GLU A 129 0.28 -20.12 -8.71
CA GLU A 129 0.38 -18.85 -9.39
C GLU A 129 -0.73 -17.87 -8.97
N ARG A 130 -1.94 -18.36 -8.76
CA ARG A 130 -3.06 -17.55 -8.23
C ARG A 130 -2.75 -17.05 -6.80
N ILE A 131 -2.23 -17.93 -5.93
CA ILE A 131 -1.81 -17.56 -4.58
C ILE A 131 -0.69 -16.53 -4.63
N ARG A 132 0.33 -16.73 -5.48
CA ARG A 132 1.44 -15.80 -5.66
C ARG A 132 0.96 -14.40 -6.05
N ARG A 133 0.11 -14.29 -7.07
CA ARG A 133 -0.45 -13.01 -7.54
C ARG A 133 -1.31 -12.32 -6.49
N TYR A 134 -1.97 -13.08 -5.65
CA TYR A 134 -2.81 -12.55 -4.60
C TYR A 134 -2.00 -12.07 -3.39
N TYR A 135 -1.00 -12.86 -2.98
CA TYR A 135 -0.27 -12.62 -1.74
C TYR A 135 0.90 -11.64 -1.91
N ILE A 136 1.57 -11.63 -3.06
CA ILE A 136 2.70 -10.73 -3.32
C ILE A 136 2.19 -9.39 -3.83
N ASN A 137 2.41 -8.34 -3.03
CA ASN A 137 2.26 -6.97 -3.51
C ASN A 137 3.52 -6.57 -4.29
N ALA A 138 3.43 -6.51 -5.62
CA ALA A 138 4.57 -6.24 -6.48
C ALA A 138 5.20 -4.83 -6.30
N VAL A 139 4.54 -3.94 -5.55
CA VAL A 139 5.07 -2.59 -5.23
C VAL A 139 6.06 -2.64 -4.05
N GLU A 140 5.90 -3.60 -3.13
CA GLU A 140 6.68 -3.65 -1.90
C GLU A 140 7.36 -4.99 -1.63
N SER A 141 6.95 -6.07 -2.32
CA SER A 141 7.44 -7.41 -2.02
C SER A 141 7.69 -8.24 -3.28
N ARG A 142 8.48 -9.29 -3.10
CA ARG A 142 8.81 -10.27 -4.14
C ARG A 142 8.93 -11.67 -3.55
N GLU A 143 8.93 -12.67 -4.43
CA GLU A 143 9.28 -14.05 -4.05
C GLU A 143 10.77 -14.14 -3.64
N LYS A 144 11.02 -14.82 -2.52
CA LYS A 144 12.36 -15.07 -1.97
C LYS A 144 12.86 -16.44 -2.38
N ASP A 145 14.10 -16.51 -2.83
CA ASP A 145 14.81 -17.80 -2.98
C ASP A 145 15.44 -18.22 -1.65
N LEU A 146 14.88 -19.24 -1.00
CA LEU A 146 15.40 -19.75 0.25
C LEU A 146 16.77 -20.44 0.14
N ARG A 147 17.25 -20.75 -1.08
CA ARG A 147 18.60 -21.32 -1.27
C ARG A 147 19.68 -20.27 -1.13
N VAL A 148 19.33 -19.01 -1.31
CA VAL A 148 20.26 -17.89 -1.22
C VAL A 148 20.26 -17.36 0.22
N LEU A 149 21.47 -17.27 0.79
CA LEU A 149 21.71 -16.66 2.10
C LEU A 149 22.92 -15.73 1.95
N ASP A 150 22.67 -14.52 1.53
CA ASP A 150 23.68 -13.48 1.36
C ASP A 150 23.23 -12.16 1.98
N ASP A 151 24.20 -11.32 2.34
CA ASP A 151 23.97 -9.98 2.85
C ASP A 151 24.03 -8.91 1.75
N LEU A 152 24.13 -9.34 0.49
CA LEU A 152 24.20 -8.44 -0.64
C LEU A 152 23.00 -7.49 -0.59
N GLU A 153 23.29 -6.30 -0.22
CA GLU A 153 22.39 -5.20 -0.43
C GLU A 153 22.31 -4.99 -1.93
N SER A 154 21.10 -4.86 -2.37
CA SER A 154 20.63 -4.45 -3.69
C SER A 154 21.70 -4.01 -4.69
N ALA A 155 21.42 -4.24 -5.96
CA ALA A 155 22.16 -3.68 -7.09
C ALA A 155 22.63 -2.26 -6.77
N PRO A 156 23.83 -1.87 -7.23
CA PRO A 156 24.37 -0.54 -6.99
C PRO A 156 23.31 0.51 -7.31
N VAL A 157 23.16 1.46 -6.41
CA VAL A 157 22.21 2.55 -6.58
C VAL A 157 22.48 3.21 -7.92
N LYS A 158 21.55 3.09 -8.86
CA LYS A 158 21.65 3.78 -10.15
C LYS A 158 21.46 5.26 -9.89
N PRO A 159 22.25 6.13 -10.52
CA PRO A 159 21.98 7.56 -10.48
C PRO A 159 20.58 7.83 -11.02
N VAL A 160 19.89 8.79 -10.43
CA VAL A 160 18.57 9.21 -10.90
C VAL A 160 18.73 9.77 -12.32
N PRO A 161 17.98 9.30 -13.32
CA PRO A 161 18.10 9.79 -14.68
C PRO A 161 17.60 11.23 -14.79
N VAL A 162 18.25 12.00 -15.64
CA VAL A 162 17.73 13.28 -16.15
C VAL A 162 16.77 12.97 -17.28
N LEU A 163 15.67 13.70 -17.36
CA LEU A 163 14.68 13.57 -18.43
C LEU A 163 15.07 14.43 -19.62
N ASP A 164 16.07 13.99 -20.38
CA ASP A 164 16.61 14.76 -21.49
C ASP A 164 15.53 15.19 -22.50
N GLY A 165 15.54 16.46 -22.87
CA GLY A 165 14.58 17.07 -23.81
C GLY A 165 13.22 17.41 -23.19
N PHE A 166 13.04 17.22 -21.87
CA PHE A 166 11.77 17.51 -21.19
C PHE A 166 11.34 18.97 -21.37
N ARG A 167 12.24 19.92 -21.18
CA ARG A 167 11.97 21.35 -21.32
C ARG A 167 11.68 21.78 -22.74
N GLU A 168 12.02 20.97 -23.75
CA GLU A 168 11.85 21.26 -25.18
C GLU A 168 10.51 20.74 -25.73
N MET A 169 9.76 19.93 -24.92
CA MET A 169 8.46 19.38 -25.34
C MET A 169 7.49 20.46 -25.75
N GLU A 170 6.81 20.23 -26.85
CA GLU A 170 5.73 21.08 -27.33
C GLU A 170 4.36 20.66 -26.80
N ASP A 171 3.39 21.57 -26.80
CA ASP A 171 2.05 21.35 -26.27
C ASP A 171 1.36 20.12 -26.85
N ALA A 172 1.60 19.80 -28.11
CA ALA A 172 1.02 18.63 -28.79
C ALA A 172 1.51 17.28 -28.21
N GLU A 173 2.65 17.27 -27.51
CA GLU A 173 3.27 16.05 -26.97
C GLU A 173 2.86 15.78 -25.53
N LEU A 174 2.37 16.81 -24.79
CA LEU A 174 2.15 16.73 -23.34
C LEU A 174 1.14 15.67 -22.97
N ASP A 175 0.00 15.59 -23.66
CA ASP A 175 -1.04 14.61 -23.35
C ASP A 175 -0.55 13.16 -23.56
N ALA A 176 0.20 12.93 -24.65
CA ALA A 176 0.80 11.62 -24.91
C ALA A 176 1.87 11.26 -23.88
N TYR A 177 2.64 12.25 -23.43
CA TYR A 177 3.65 12.07 -22.38
C TYR A 177 3.01 11.70 -21.03
N CYS A 178 1.95 12.40 -20.60
CA CYS A 178 1.21 12.09 -19.39
C CYS A 178 0.69 10.66 -19.41
N LYS A 179 0.02 10.25 -20.50
CA LYS A 179 -0.53 8.92 -20.66
C LYS A 179 0.54 7.83 -20.67
N LYS A 180 1.64 8.05 -21.42
CA LYS A 180 2.75 7.10 -21.53
C LYS A 180 3.42 6.84 -20.18
N ASN A 181 3.60 7.88 -19.37
CA ASN A 181 4.30 7.81 -18.08
C ASN A 181 3.35 7.57 -16.90
N GLY A 182 2.02 7.48 -17.13
CA GLY A 182 1.01 7.25 -16.10
C GLY A 182 0.98 8.37 -15.06
N LEU A 183 1.14 9.64 -15.50
CA LEU A 183 1.10 10.78 -14.61
C LEU A 183 -0.32 11.08 -14.14
N ALA A 184 -0.45 11.54 -12.91
CA ALA A 184 -1.70 12.06 -12.35
C ALA A 184 -1.99 13.47 -12.90
N MET A 185 -0.95 14.22 -13.26
CA MET A 185 -1.05 15.51 -13.94
C MET A 185 -1.71 15.36 -15.31
N ASN A 186 -2.51 16.36 -15.69
CA ASN A 186 -3.01 16.52 -17.04
C ASN A 186 -2.03 17.33 -17.91
N ALA A 187 -2.35 17.54 -19.20
CA ALA A 187 -1.48 18.25 -20.13
C ALA A 187 -1.28 19.74 -19.72
N ASP A 188 -2.29 20.38 -19.13
CA ASP A 188 -2.20 21.77 -18.69
C ASP A 188 -1.27 21.92 -17.48
N ASP A 189 -1.37 20.99 -16.53
CA ASP A 189 -0.47 20.93 -15.37
C ASP A 189 0.97 20.69 -15.81
N LEU A 190 1.18 19.72 -16.72
CA LEU A 190 2.51 19.41 -17.24
C LEU A 190 3.11 20.58 -18.00
N ARG A 191 2.30 21.38 -18.70
CA ARG A 191 2.73 22.61 -19.39
C ARG A 191 3.38 23.60 -18.42
N GLU A 192 2.80 23.79 -17.24
CA GLU A 192 3.37 24.68 -16.22
C GLU A 192 4.70 24.11 -15.68
N VAL A 193 4.82 22.80 -15.52
CA VAL A 193 6.07 22.16 -15.12
C VAL A 193 7.15 22.33 -16.20
N VAL A 194 6.82 22.12 -17.47
CA VAL A 194 7.77 22.35 -18.59
C VAL A 194 8.22 23.80 -18.63
N LYS A 195 7.31 24.74 -18.47
CA LYS A 195 7.60 26.17 -18.40
C LYS A 195 8.55 26.52 -17.23
N TYR A 196 8.33 25.91 -16.07
CA TYR A 196 9.22 26.08 -14.92
C TYR A 196 10.64 25.63 -15.25
N PHE A 197 10.84 24.43 -15.79
CA PHE A 197 12.17 23.90 -16.12
C PHE A 197 12.83 24.61 -17.31
N ARG A 198 12.04 25.20 -18.22
CA ARG A 198 12.56 26.14 -19.23
C ARG A 198 13.21 27.38 -18.58
N ASN A 199 12.55 27.93 -17.56
CA ASN A 199 13.07 29.10 -16.83
C ASN A 199 14.29 28.73 -15.97
N GLU A 200 14.33 27.52 -15.41
CA GLU A 200 15.48 26.94 -14.69
C GLU A 200 16.68 26.70 -15.62
N GLY A 201 16.46 26.57 -16.92
CA GLY A 201 17.52 26.33 -17.91
C GLY A 201 18.08 24.90 -17.88
N ARG A 202 17.41 23.98 -17.24
CA ARG A 202 17.81 22.54 -17.12
C ARG A 202 16.62 21.62 -17.30
N ASP A 203 16.90 20.37 -17.64
CA ASP A 203 15.89 19.31 -17.59
C ASP A 203 15.75 18.77 -16.14
N PRO A 204 14.55 18.29 -15.76
CA PRO A 204 14.32 17.70 -14.45
C PRO A 204 14.95 16.31 -14.32
N PHE A 205 15.28 15.93 -13.08
CA PHE A 205 15.43 14.53 -12.74
C PHE A 205 14.08 13.81 -12.73
N GLU A 206 14.06 12.53 -13.03
CA GLU A 206 12.83 11.74 -12.95
C GLU A 206 12.16 11.87 -11.58
N THR A 207 12.95 11.87 -10.50
CA THR A 207 12.43 12.02 -9.12
C THR A 207 11.72 13.38 -8.94
N GLU A 208 12.25 14.48 -9.51
CA GLU A 208 11.60 15.79 -9.41
C GLU A 208 10.22 15.77 -10.08
N LEU A 209 10.13 15.19 -11.29
CA LEU A 209 8.85 15.05 -11.97
C LEU A 209 7.87 14.18 -11.18
N ARG A 210 8.32 13.05 -10.61
CA ARG A 210 7.48 12.18 -9.80
C ARG A 210 6.99 12.84 -8.51
N ILE A 211 7.82 13.64 -7.86
CA ILE A 211 7.43 14.43 -6.69
C ILE A 211 6.36 15.46 -7.07
N LEU A 212 6.57 16.21 -8.15
CA LEU A 212 5.59 17.19 -8.63
C LEU A 212 4.26 16.49 -9.00
N ASP A 213 4.31 15.37 -9.71
CA ASP A 213 3.14 14.57 -10.06
C ASP A 213 2.37 14.10 -8.82
N THR A 214 3.09 13.70 -7.76
CA THR A 214 2.48 13.33 -6.49
C THR A 214 1.76 14.50 -5.82
N TYR A 215 2.35 15.69 -5.84
CA TYR A 215 1.71 16.89 -5.31
C TYR A 215 0.49 17.34 -6.14
N TRP A 216 0.54 17.15 -7.46
CA TRP A 216 -0.57 17.44 -8.37
C TRP A 216 -1.65 16.35 -8.38
N SER A 217 -1.33 15.16 -7.85
CA SER A 217 -2.31 14.09 -7.79
C SER A 217 -3.51 14.54 -6.97
N ASP A 218 -4.71 14.14 -7.40
CA ASP A 218 -5.98 14.45 -6.72
C ASP A 218 -6.05 13.71 -5.38
N HIS A 219 -5.26 14.18 -4.41
CA HIS A 219 -5.18 13.61 -3.07
C HIS A 219 -6.54 13.71 -2.39
N CYS A 220 -7.06 12.57 -1.93
CA CYS A 220 -8.43 12.45 -1.39
C CYS A 220 -9.54 12.82 -2.39
N ARG A 221 -9.23 12.86 -3.69
CA ARG A 221 -10.16 13.16 -4.78
C ARG A 221 -10.86 14.53 -4.63
N HIS A 222 -10.17 15.52 -4.07
CA HIS A 222 -10.75 16.86 -3.88
C HIS A 222 -11.21 17.46 -5.20
N THR A 223 -10.37 17.43 -6.23
CA THR A 223 -10.72 17.93 -7.56
C THR A 223 -11.90 17.17 -8.14
N THR A 224 -11.90 15.84 -8.05
CA THR A 224 -13.02 15.00 -8.50
C THR A 224 -14.33 15.38 -7.78
N PHE A 225 -14.29 15.51 -6.45
CA PHE A 225 -15.48 15.84 -5.67
C PHE A 225 -15.99 17.27 -5.87
N THR A 226 -15.14 18.20 -6.30
CA THR A 226 -15.54 19.57 -6.63
C THR A 226 -16.01 19.76 -8.08
N THR A 227 -15.94 18.69 -8.91
CA THR A 227 -16.48 18.73 -10.29
C THR A 227 -17.92 19.19 -10.28
N GLU A 228 -18.20 20.26 -11.03
CA GLU A 228 -19.53 20.81 -11.18
C GLU A 228 -20.37 19.99 -12.15
N LEU A 229 -21.62 19.73 -11.79
CA LEU A 229 -22.56 18.95 -12.56
C LEU A 229 -23.58 19.91 -13.19
N GLU A 230 -23.50 20.13 -14.49
CA GLU A 230 -24.40 21.04 -15.20
C GLU A 230 -25.64 20.33 -15.72
N ASN A 231 -25.46 19.11 -16.26
CA ASN A 231 -26.55 18.34 -16.86
C ASN A 231 -26.60 16.94 -16.23
N ILE A 232 -27.64 16.68 -15.49
CA ILE A 232 -27.89 15.38 -14.87
C ILE A 232 -29.02 14.70 -15.64
N THR A 233 -28.72 13.58 -16.28
CA THR A 233 -29.68 12.74 -16.99
C THR A 233 -29.73 11.36 -16.36
N VAL A 234 -30.94 10.79 -16.26
CA VAL A 234 -31.12 9.42 -15.75
C VAL A 234 -31.43 8.51 -16.93
N GLU A 235 -30.62 7.49 -17.13
CA GLU A 235 -30.81 6.52 -18.20
C GLU A 235 -32.03 5.63 -17.93
N GLU A 236 -32.64 5.12 -19.03
CA GLU A 236 -33.73 4.16 -18.94
C GLU A 236 -33.27 2.87 -18.28
N SER A 237 -33.88 2.56 -17.13
CA SER A 237 -33.58 1.36 -16.35
C SER A 237 -34.79 1.00 -15.46
N PHE A 238 -34.74 -0.20 -14.87
CA PHE A 238 -35.79 -0.65 -13.93
C PHE A 238 -35.85 0.14 -12.61
N VAL A 239 -34.83 0.96 -12.32
CA VAL A 239 -34.73 1.83 -11.12
C VAL A 239 -34.76 3.31 -11.47
N LYS A 240 -35.19 3.69 -12.67
CA LYS A 240 -35.18 5.08 -13.12
C LYS A 240 -36.04 5.98 -12.22
N ASP A 241 -37.24 5.56 -11.91
CA ASP A 241 -38.21 6.35 -11.12
C ASP A 241 -37.62 6.62 -9.70
N GLU A 242 -36.97 5.65 -9.09
CA GLU A 242 -36.35 5.80 -7.77
C GLU A 242 -35.16 6.77 -7.81
N ILE A 243 -34.36 6.74 -8.88
CA ILE A 243 -33.24 7.66 -9.06
C ILE A 243 -33.74 9.07 -9.31
N GLU A 244 -34.73 9.25 -10.17
CA GLU A 244 -35.38 10.56 -10.41
C GLU A 244 -36.02 11.11 -9.14
N GLY A 245 -36.69 10.24 -8.37
CA GLY A 245 -37.25 10.59 -7.06
C GLY A 245 -36.17 11.04 -6.07
N THR A 246 -35.05 10.37 -6.04
CA THR A 246 -33.92 10.73 -5.20
C THR A 246 -33.28 12.05 -5.64
N LEU A 247 -33.14 12.30 -6.95
CA LEU A 247 -32.67 13.58 -7.48
C LEU A 247 -33.63 14.73 -7.13
N ALA A 248 -34.92 14.51 -7.25
CA ALA A 248 -35.91 15.50 -6.85
C ALA A 248 -35.86 15.82 -5.35
N LEU A 249 -35.67 14.80 -4.50
CA LEU A 249 -35.46 14.96 -3.05
C LEU A 249 -34.20 15.76 -2.76
N TYR A 250 -33.10 15.46 -3.43
CA TYR A 250 -31.83 16.19 -3.30
C TYR A 250 -32.02 17.69 -3.61
N LEU A 251 -32.65 18.02 -4.74
CA LEU A 251 -32.94 19.41 -5.12
C LEU A 251 -33.85 20.12 -4.12
N LYS A 252 -34.85 19.40 -3.57
CA LYS A 252 -35.71 19.92 -2.50
C LYS A 252 -34.91 20.26 -1.24
N ILE A 253 -34.04 19.34 -0.79
CA ILE A 253 -33.22 19.55 0.40
C ILE A 253 -32.27 20.73 0.20
N ARG A 254 -31.68 20.88 -0.99
CA ARG A 254 -30.84 22.05 -1.31
C ARG A 254 -31.59 23.38 -1.08
N ARG A 255 -32.84 23.46 -1.52
CA ARG A 255 -33.71 24.64 -1.29
C ARG A 255 -33.96 24.86 0.20
N GLU A 256 -34.33 23.82 0.95
CA GLU A 256 -34.54 23.90 2.39
C GLU A 256 -33.31 24.39 3.15
N LEU A 257 -32.09 24.03 2.66
CA LEU A 257 -30.83 24.45 3.24
C LEU A 257 -30.28 25.78 2.70
N GLY A 258 -31.04 26.49 1.84
CA GLY A 258 -30.60 27.77 1.25
C GLY A 258 -29.37 27.66 0.35
N ARG A 259 -29.18 26.51 -0.33
CA ARG A 259 -28.00 26.22 -1.15
C ARG A 259 -28.21 26.42 -2.65
N GLU A 260 -29.30 27.07 -3.07
CA GLU A 260 -29.63 27.25 -4.49
C GLU A 260 -28.58 28.05 -5.26
N GLY A 261 -27.90 29.01 -4.60
CA GLY A 261 -26.84 29.80 -5.19
C GLY A 261 -25.44 29.12 -5.23
N LYS A 262 -25.34 27.85 -4.83
CA LYS A 262 -24.08 27.07 -4.88
C LYS A 262 -24.14 26.06 -6.02
N SER A 263 -22.99 25.81 -6.66
CA SER A 263 -22.87 24.79 -7.71
C SER A 263 -23.29 23.41 -7.20
N ILE A 264 -23.89 22.61 -8.07
CA ILE A 264 -24.11 21.19 -7.82
C ILE A 264 -22.79 20.46 -8.14
N CYS A 265 -22.23 19.77 -7.16
CA CYS A 265 -21.00 18.97 -7.35
C CYS A 265 -21.10 17.64 -6.59
N LEU A 266 -20.18 16.72 -6.87
CA LEU A 266 -20.18 15.41 -6.21
C LEU A 266 -20.05 15.52 -4.69
N MET A 267 -19.30 16.49 -4.17
CA MET A 267 -19.19 16.76 -2.74
C MET A 267 -20.52 17.21 -2.14
N ASP A 268 -21.26 18.05 -2.86
CA ASP A 268 -22.58 18.47 -2.39
C ASP A 268 -23.56 17.31 -2.33
N LEU A 269 -23.59 16.46 -3.37
CA LEU A 269 -24.36 15.22 -3.39
C LEU A 269 -24.00 14.30 -2.22
N ALA A 270 -22.70 14.06 -2.01
CA ALA A 270 -22.23 13.16 -0.97
C ALA A 270 -22.56 13.65 0.46
N THR A 271 -22.56 14.99 0.68
CA THR A 271 -22.68 15.57 2.02
C THR A 271 -24.08 16.10 2.34
N ILE A 272 -24.99 16.20 1.37
CA ILE A 272 -26.28 16.86 1.55
C ILE A 272 -27.15 16.18 2.61
N GLY A 273 -27.13 14.84 2.68
CA GLY A 273 -27.89 14.08 3.67
C GLY A 273 -27.45 14.39 5.10
N ALA A 274 -26.13 14.40 5.35
CA ALA A 274 -25.57 14.73 6.66
C ALA A 274 -25.88 16.18 7.04
N ARG A 275 -25.79 17.13 6.10
CA ARG A 275 -26.16 18.54 6.31
C ARG A 275 -27.64 18.70 6.67
N TYR A 276 -28.50 17.96 6.00
CA TYR A 276 -29.95 17.97 6.27
C TYR A 276 -30.25 17.42 7.66
N LEU A 277 -29.70 16.25 8.01
CA LEU A 277 -29.88 15.66 9.34
C LEU A 277 -29.37 16.61 10.44
N ARG A 278 -28.20 17.24 10.24
CA ARG A 278 -27.67 18.23 11.17
C ARG A 278 -28.59 19.44 11.32
N SER A 279 -29.18 19.94 10.24
CA SER A 279 -30.14 21.05 10.30
C SER A 279 -31.42 20.73 11.09
N LYS A 280 -31.71 19.44 11.30
CA LYS A 280 -32.82 18.94 12.10
C LYS A 280 -32.39 18.55 13.53
N GLY A 281 -31.15 18.79 13.94
CA GLY A 281 -30.63 18.42 15.26
C GLY A 281 -30.44 16.91 15.48
N LEU A 282 -30.34 16.13 14.39
CA LEU A 282 -30.19 14.66 14.45
C LEU A 282 -28.75 14.18 14.42
N LEU A 283 -27.78 15.09 14.29
CA LEU A 283 -26.34 14.78 14.23
C LEU A 283 -25.51 15.70 15.14
N ASP A 284 -26.06 16.17 16.25
CA ASP A 284 -25.37 17.11 17.14
C ASP A 284 -24.17 16.44 17.83
N ASP A 285 -24.24 15.13 18.06
CA ASP A 285 -23.15 14.35 18.67
C ASP A 285 -22.08 13.87 17.67
N LEU A 286 -22.24 14.15 16.36
CA LEU A 286 -21.30 13.75 15.34
C LEU A 286 -20.16 14.75 15.19
N GLU A 287 -18.99 14.44 15.69
CA GLU A 287 -17.74 15.15 15.37
C GLU A 287 -17.20 14.66 14.02
N ALA A 288 -17.41 15.44 12.95
CA ALA A 288 -16.87 15.12 11.63
C ALA A 288 -15.40 15.57 11.53
N VAL A 289 -14.48 14.71 11.87
CA VAL A 289 -13.01 14.99 11.83
C VAL A 289 -12.55 15.38 10.43
N SER A 290 -13.10 14.78 9.38
CA SER A 290 -12.77 15.12 7.99
C SER A 290 -13.22 16.54 7.58
N TYR A 291 -14.29 17.07 8.20
CA TYR A 291 -14.78 18.42 7.91
C TYR A 291 -13.90 19.50 8.54
N THR A 292 -13.32 19.27 9.71
CA THR A 292 -12.37 20.18 10.34
C THR A 292 -11.04 20.22 9.60
N HIS A 293 -10.60 19.12 8.99
CA HIS A 293 -9.40 19.07 8.15
C HIS A 293 -9.56 19.86 6.84
N LEU A 294 -10.72 19.77 6.19
CA LEU A 294 -11.05 20.56 4.99
C LEU A 294 -11.09 22.06 5.27
N ARG A 295 -11.58 22.47 6.45
CA ARG A 295 -11.60 23.90 6.83
C ARG A 295 -10.23 24.48 7.11
N ALA A 296 -9.28 23.71 7.58
CA ALA A 296 -7.93 24.21 7.88
C ALA A 296 -7.16 24.65 6.62
N HIS A 297 -7.54 24.15 5.44
CA HIS A 297 -6.95 24.53 4.15
C HIS A 297 -7.71 25.67 3.44
N GLU A 298 -8.99 25.90 3.76
CA GLU A 298 -9.81 26.95 3.14
C GLU A 298 -9.70 28.33 3.83
N THR A 299 -8.99 28.44 4.95
CA THR A 299 -8.90 29.67 5.76
C THR A 299 -7.53 30.34 5.70
N ARG A 300 -6.72 30.05 4.67
CA ARG A 300 -5.46 30.78 4.43
C ARG A 300 -5.43 31.43 3.08
#